data_81724540ad36bbde5fb71a2056e2a404
#
_entry.id   81724540ad36bbde5fb71a2056e2a404
#
_cell.length_a   1.000
_cell.length_b   1.000
_cell.length_c   1.000
_cell.angle_alpha   90.00
_cell.angle_beta   90.00
_cell.angle_gamma   90.00
#
_symmetry.space_group_name_H-M   'P 1'
#
loop_
_entity.id
_entity.type
_entity.pdbx_description
1 polymer ?
#
loop_
_entity_poly.entity_id
_entity_poly.type
_entity_poly.pdbx_seq_one_letter_code
_entity_poly.pdbx_strand_id
1 'polypeptide(L)'
;MKLTTVEGMQSEIFVPITLKPIFTELKKPLSECKVAFITAGGIHRKDQTPFNTSGDFSYRVIPFDTPSDMLMVTHGDFDNSDINKDVNAMFPIDRLHELVEEGFIGSLPEETYTFMGGGGNVEKSFPFHTRRYLFCST
;
A
#
# COMPACT_ATOMS: atom_id res chain seq x y z
N MET A 1 4.38 4.23 29.54
CA MET A 1 3.68 3.03 29.08
C MET A 1 4.73 1.94 28.87
N LYS A 2 4.78 0.90 29.72
CA LYS A 2 5.71 -0.23 29.54
C LYS A 2 5.13 -1.11 28.44
N LEU A 3 5.80 -1.21 27.29
CA LEU A 3 5.52 -2.22 26.29
C LEU A 3 5.84 -3.59 26.90
N THR A 4 4.83 -4.41 27.07
CA THR A 4 4.97 -5.81 27.47
C THR A 4 5.56 -6.57 26.28
N THR A 5 6.80 -6.99 26.37
CA THR A 5 7.40 -7.91 25.40
C THR A 5 6.65 -9.24 25.49
N VAL A 6 6.09 -9.70 24.38
CA VAL A 6 5.55 -11.06 24.28
C VAL A 6 6.73 -12.02 24.33
N GLU A 7 6.67 -13.01 25.22
CA GLU A 7 7.72 -14.03 25.39
C GLU A 7 7.97 -14.73 24.05
N GLY A 8 9.20 -14.68 23.55
CA GLY A 8 9.58 -15.25 22.24
C GLY A 8 9.76 -14.25 21.10
N MET A 9 9.42 -12.97 21.25
CA MET A 9 9.74 -11.93 20.26
C MET A 9 11.16 -11.42 20.48
N GLN A 10 12.00 -11.49 19.45
CA GLN A 10 13.35 -10.93 19.48
C GLN A 10 13.26 -9.41 19.54
N SER A 11 14.03 -8.81 20.46
CA SER A 11 14.06 -7.35 20.69
C SER A 11 14.52 -6.53 19.46
N GLU A 12 15.11 -7.18 18.50
CA GLU A 12 15.62 -6.61 17.25
C GLU A 12 14.51 -6.12 16.30
N ILE A 13 13.26 -6.56 16.52
CA ILE A 13 12.09 -6.14 15.73
C ILE A 13 11.57 -4.78 16.20
N PHE A 14 11.94 -4.32 17.39
CA PHE A 14 11.48 -3.05 17.94
C PHE A 14 12.54 -1.97 17.77
N VAL A 15 12.38 -1.14 16.75
CA VAL A 15 13.18 0.08 16.61
C VAL A 15 12.56 1.17 17.49
N PRO A 16 13.24 1.65 18.54
CA PRO A 16 12.71 2.74 19.36
C PRO A 16 12.61 4.00 18.51
N ILE A 17 11.41 4.59 18.43
CA ILE A 17 11.21 5.88 17.78
C ILE A 17 11.77 6.94 18.74
N THR A 18 12.99 7.39 18.48
CA THR A 18 13.70 8.39 19.28
C THR A 18 13.47 9.82 18.78
N LEU A 19 12.96 9.98 17.57
CA LEU A 19 12.69 11.27 16.95
C LEU A 19 11.20 11.59 17.02
N LYS A 20 10.88 12.88 17.15
CA LYS A 20 9.51 13.35 17.01
C LYS A 20 9.01 12.99 15.61
N PRO A 21 7.83 12.35 15.48
CA PRO A 21 7.26 12.02 14.17
C PRO A 21 7.18 13.27 13.29
N ILE A 22 7.66 13.16 12.05
CA ILE A 22 7.49 14.22 11.06
C ILE A 22 6.03 14.14 10.61
N PHE A 23 5.30 15.20 10.86
CA PHE A 23 3.91 15.34 10.45
C PHE A 23 3.79 16.54 9.52
N THR A 24 3.21 16.31 8.34
CA THR A 24 2.86 17.38 7.40
C THR A 24 1.38 17.68 7.52
N GLU A 25 1.05 18.89 7.91
CA GLU A 25 -0.34 19.32 8.02
C GLU A 25 -0.99 19.42 6.63
N LEU A 26 -2.23 18.94 6.53
CA LEU A 26 -3.03 19.08 5.33
C LEU A 26 -3.43 20.57 5.16
N LYS A 27 -2.98 21.19 4.08
CA LYS A 27 -3.15 22.65 3.86
C LYS A 27 -4.44 23.03 3.12
N LYS A 28 -5.15 22.03 2.59
CA LYS A 28 -6.38 22.21 1.80
C LYS A 28 -7.35 21.06 2.07
N PRO A 29 -8.66 21.24 1.83
CA PRO A 29 -9.63 20.17 2.01
C PRO A 29 -9.36 18.98 1.11
N LEU A 30 -9.79 17.79 1.53
CA LEU A 30 -9.60 16.54 0.74
C LEU A 30 -10.22 16.63 -0.65
N SER A 31 -11.32 17.35 -0.80
CA SER A 31 -11.98 17.61 -2.09
C SER A 31 -11.12 18.37 -3.11
N GLU A 32 -10.00 18.94 -2.68
CA GLU A 32 -9.02 19.60 -3.55
C GLU A 32 -7.71 18.80 -3.64
N CYS A 33 -7.61 17.66 -2.94
CA CYS A 33 -6.40 16.85 -2.90
C CYS A 33 -6.40 15.77 -3.97
N LYS A 34 -5.22 15.51 -4.54
CA LYS A 34 -4.95 14.27 -5.27
C LYS A 34 -4.57 13.20 -4.26
N VAL A 35 -5.38 12.14 -4.14
CA VAL A 35 -5.20 11.07 -3.15
C VAL A 35 -4.64 9.82 -3.83
N ALA A 36 -3.50 9.33 -3.36
CA ALA A 36 -2.93 8.05 -3.78
C ALA A 36 -3.16 6.99 -2.71
N PHE A 37 -3.51 5.79 -3.11
CA PHE A 37 -3.63 4.62 -2.25
C PHE A 37 -2.54 3.60 -2.61
N ILE A 38 -1.71 3.25 -1.66
CA ILE A 38 -0.61 2.29 -1.82
C ILE A 38 -0.87 1.13 -0.88
N THR A 39 -0.66 -0.10 -1.35
CA THR A 39 -0.89 -1.31 -0.54
C THR A 39 0.28 -2.28 -0.64
N ALA A 40 0.53 -3.00 0.45
CA ALA A 40 1.45 -4.13 0.51
C ALA A 40 0.71 -5.48 0.48
N GLY A 41 -0.54 -5.50 0.05
CA GLY A 41 -1.41 -6.68 0.05
C GLY A 41 -1.23 -7.63 -1.14
N GLY A 42 -0.21 -7.46 -1.97
CA GLY A 42 0.06 -8.35 -3.10
C GLY A 42 -0.89 -8.19 -4.29
N ILE A 43 -1.48 -6.99 -4.45
CA ILE A 43 -2.37 -6.68 -5.58
C ILE A 43 -1.56 -6.57 -6.87
N HIS A 44 -2.07 -7.19 -7.93
CA HIS A 44 -1.55 -7.05 -9.29
C HIS A 44 -2.68 -7.24 -10.31
N ARG A 45 -2.44 -6.85 -11.56
CA ARG A 45 -3.38 -7.16 -12.65
C ARG A 45 -3.23 -8.63 -13.05
N LYS A 46 -4.28 -9.23 -13.53
CA LYS A 46 -4.31 -10.64 -13.98
C LYS A 46 -3.31 -10.94 -15.11
N ASP A 47 -2.94 -9.91 -15.91
CA ASP A 47 -1.97 -10.01 -17.00
C ASP A 47 -0.53 -9.69 -16.57
N GLN A 48 -0.29 -9.31 -15.31
CA GLN A 48 1.06 -9.11 -14.77
C GLN A 48 1.60 -10.39 -14.13
N THR A 49 2.93 -10.48 -14.03
CA THR A 49 3.58 -11.55 -13.28
C THR A 49 3.15 -11.49 -11.82
N PRO A 50 2.60 -12.57 -11.23
CA PRO A 50 2.27 -12.61 -9.82
C PRO A 50 3.47 -12.33 -8.91
N PHE A 51 3.20 -11.94 -7.67
CA PHE A 51 4.26 -11.85 -6.66
C PHE A 51 4.79 -13.23 -6.26
N ASN A 52 6.07 -13.29 -5.94
CA ASN A 52 6.67 -14.50 -5.36
C ASN A 52 6.29 -14.59 -3.88
N THR A 53 5.42 -15.54 -3.53
CA THR A 53 4.89 -15.73 -2.17
C THR A 53 5.95 -16.14 -1.13
N SER A 54 7.14 -16.55 -1.58
CA SER A 54 8.29 -16.86 -0.69
C SER A 54 9.13 -15.61 -0.34
N GLY A 55 8.73 -14.43 -0.83
CA GLY A 55 9.40 -13.14 -0.63
C GLY A 55 9.59 -12.41 -1.96
N ASP A 56 9.05 -11.22 -2.06
CA ASP A 56 9.12 -10.37 -3.24
C ASP A 56 9.40 -8.92 -2.83
N PHE A 57 10.44 -8.33 -3.40
CA PHE A 57 10.82 -6.93 -3.16
C PHE A 57 10.45 -6.02 -4.34
N SER A 58 9.86 -6.60 -5.38
CA SER A 58 9.40 -5.85 -6.53
C SER A 58 8.06 -5.17 -6.24
N TYR A 59 7.66 -4.29 -7.14
CA TYR A 59 6.34 -3.65 -7.11
C TYR A 59 5.60 -3.92 -8.42
N ARG A 60 4.28 -3.70 -8.38
CA ARG A 60 3.46 -3.63 -9.60
C ARG A 60 2.91 -2.22 -9.73
N VAL A 61 2.81 -1.75 -10.95
CA VAL A 61 2.14 -0.50 -11.29
C VAL A 61 0.73 -0.83 -11.72
N ILE A 62 -0.24 -0.20 -11.08
CA ILE A 62 -1.65 -0.37 -11.38
C ILE A 62 -2.20 0.99 -11.82
N PRO A 63 -2.62 1.15 -13.09
CA PRO A 63 -3.40 2.30 -13.50
C PRO A 63 -4.70 2.37 -12.69
N PHE A 64 -5.07 3.55 -12.21
CA PHE A 64 -6.29 3.68 -11.41
C PHE A 64 -7.58 3.47 -12.22
N ASP A 65 -7.54 3.53 -13.54
CA ASP A 65 -8.65 3.20 -14.43
C ASP A 65 -8.79 1.70 -14.69
N THR A 66 -7.95 0.85 -14.05
CA THR A 66 -8.05 -0.61 -14.16
C THR A 66 -9.35 -1.10 -13.52
N PRO A 67 -10.20 -1.83 -14.25
CA PRO A 67 -11.39 -2.44 -13.67
C PRO A 67 -11.05 -3.40 -12.52
N SER A 68 -11.84 -3.39 -11.44
CA SER A 68 -11.58 -4.22 -10.26
C SER A 68 -11.57 -5.72 -10.57
N ASP A 69 -12.36 -6.17 -11.55
CA ASP A 69 -12.39 -7.55 -12.02
C ASP A 69 -11.12 -7.98 -12.79
N MET A 70 -10.28 -7.03 -13.21
CA MET A 70 -8.95 -7.28 -13.80
C MET A 70 -7.82 -7.40 -12.76
N LEU A 71 -8.14 -7.15 -11.50
CA LEU A 71 -7.20 -7.24 -10.39
C LEU A 71 -7.29 -8.59 -9.67
N MET A 72 -6.20 -8.97 -9.02
CA MET A 72 -6.15 -10.10 -8.13
C MET A 72 -5.07 -9.93 -7.07
N VAL A 73 -5.17 -10.73 -6.01
CA VAL A 73 -4.19 -10.81 -4.92
C VAL A 73 -3.37 -12.07 -5.05
N THR A 74 -2.04 -11.94 -4.89
CA THR A 74 -1.13 -13.04 -4.63
C THR A 74 -0.25 -12.69 -3.44
N HIS A 75 -0.51 -13.32 -2.29
CA HIS A 75 0.19 -13.09 -1.03
C HIS A 75 0.45 -14.43 -0.31
N GLY A 76 1.63 -14.55 0.34
CA GLY A 76 2.04 -15.82 0.97
C GLY A 76 1.49 -16.04 2.38
N ASP A 77 1.13 -14.96 3.10
CA ASP A 77 0.89 -15.05 4.55
C ASP A 77 -0.58 -15.28 4.93
N PHE A 78 -1.50 -15.30 3.95
CA PHE A 78 -2.93 -15.53 4.19
C PHE A 78 -3.63 -16.15 2.97
N ASP A 79 -4.84 -16.70 3.20
CA ASP A 79 -5.69 -17.21 2.14
C ASP A 79 -6.28 -16.08 1.30
N ASN A 80 -5.94 -16.06 0.01
CA ASN A 80 -6.36 -15.02 -0.93
C ASN A 80 -7.74 -15.29 -1.56
N SER A 81 -8.38 -16.42 -1.29
CA SER A 81 -9.55 -16.90 -2.04
C SER A 81 -10.75 -15.96 -1.92
N ASP A 82 -11.03 -15.42 -0.73
CA ASP A 82 -12.17 -14.51 -0.52
C ASP A 82 -11.86 -13.10 -1.05
N ILE A 83 -10.64 -12.63 -0.89
CA ILE A 83 -10.23 -11.32 -1.43
C ILE A 83 -10.26 -11.32 -2.95
N ASN A 84 -9.93 -12.44 -3.58
CA ASN A 84 -10.00 -12.60 -5.04
C ASN A 84 -11.45 -12.68 -5.58
N LYS A 85 -12.46 -12.79 -4.72
CA LYS A 85 -13.87 -12.61 -5.10
C LYS A 85 -14.25 -11.13 -5.15
N ASP A 86 -13.68 -10.32 -4.25
CA ASP A 86 -13.85 -8.87 -4.22
C ASP A 86 -12.55 -8.20 -3.76
N VAL A 87 -11.77 -7.70 -4.70
CA VAL A 87 -10.49 -7.04 -4.42
C VAL A 87 -10.66 -5.71 -3.67
N ASN A 88 -11.87 -5.12 -3.68
CA ASN A 88 -12.15 -3.89 -2.93
C ASN A 88 -11.96 -4.06 -1.42
N ALA A 89 -12.03 -5.29 -0.90
CA ALA A 89 -11.74 -5.57 0.50
C ALA A 89 -10.27 -5.23 0.89
N MET A 90 -9.35 -5.22 -0.08
CA MET A 90 -7.94 -4.92 0.15
C MET A 90 -7.44 -3.70 -0.63
N PHE A 91 -7.95 -3.50 -1.83
CA PHE A 91 -7.65 -2.37 -2.69
C PHE A 91 -8.95 -1.76 -3.19
N PRO A 92 -9.52 -0.79 -2.45
CA PRO A 92 -10.88 -0.29 -2.67
C PRO A 92 -10.96 0.65 -3.88
N ILE A 93 -10.54 0.18 -5.06
CA ILE A 93 -10.41 0.99 -6.27
C ILE A 93 -11.75 1.59 -6.70
N ASP A 94 -12.84 0.79 -6.65
CA ASP A 94 -14.16 1.27 -7.02
C ASP A 94 -14.67 2.33 -6.04
N ARG A 95 -14.41 2.12 -4.73
CA ARG A 95 -14.77 3.09 -3.67
C ARG A 95 -14.00 4.40 -3.80
N LEU A 96 -12.72 4.34 -4.22
CA LEU A 96 -11.93 5.54 -4.47
C LEU A 96 -12.48 6.36 -5.63
N HIS A 97 -12.96 5.72 -6.70
CA HIS A 97 -13.64 6.40 -7.79
C HIS A 97 -14.96 7.06 -7.33
N GLU A 98 -15.77 6.35 -6.56
CA GLU A 98 -17.00 6.90 -5.98
C GLU A 98 -16.72 8.15 -5.12
N LEU A 99 -15.66 8.13 -4.30
CA LEU A 99 -15.27 9.28 -3.49
C LEU A 99 -14.84 10.50 -4.34
N VAL A 100 -14.29 10.26 -5.53
CA VAL A 100 -14.03 11.35 -6.49
C VAL A 100 -15.33 11.87 -7.08
N GLU A 101 -16.23 10.99 -7.51
CA GLU A 101 -17.54 11.36 -8.09
C GLU A 101 -18.42 12.13 -7.12
N GLU A 102 -18.38 11.74 -5.83
CA GLU A 102 -19.08 12.42 -4.74
C GLU A 102 -18.41 13.74 -4.31
N GLY A 103 -17.21 14.04 -4.82
CA GLY A 103 -16.44 15.24 -4.46
C GLY A 103 -15.82 15.19 -3.07
N PHE A 104 -15.72 14.02 -2.48
CA PHE A 104 -15.07 13.83 -1.16
C PHE A 104 -13.55 14.00 -1.25
N ILE A 105 -12.95 13.49 -2.33
CA ILE A 105 -11.55 13.69 -2.70
C ILE A 105 -11.48 14.36 -4.06
N GLY A 106 -10.42 15.14 -4.31
CA GLY A 106 -10.32 15.94 -5.53
C GLY A 106 -10.03 15.10 -6.76
N SER A 107 -9.10 14.17 -6.68
CA SER A 107 -8.74 13.28 -7.79
C SER A 107 -7.87 12.12 -7.33
N LEU A 108 -7.73 11.12 -8.21
CA LEU A 108 -6.74 10.05 -8.10
C LEU A 108 -5.55 10.33 -9.05
N PRO A 109 -4.34 9.81 -8.78
CA PRO A 109 -3.26 9.82 -9.76
C PRO A 109 -3.58 8.87 -10.93
N GLU A 110 -2.80 8.94 -12.00
CA GLU A 110 -2.97 8.03 -13.15
C GLU A 110 -2.67 6.58 -12.77
N GLU A 111 -1.72 6.38 -11.86
CA GLU A 111 -1.25 5.05 -11.43
C GLU A 111 -0.93 5.00 -9.94
N THR A 112 -0.92 3.79 -9.40
CA THR A 112 -0.47 3.49 -8.05
C THR A 112 0.53 2.35 -8.04
N TYR A 113 1.18 2.17 -6.88
CA TYR A 113 2.19 1.15 -6.66
C TYR A 113 1.71 0.16 -5.60
N THR A 114 1.85 -1.12 -5.92
CA THR A 114 1.47 -2.21 -5.02
C THR A 114 2.66 -3.11 -4.75
N PHE A 115 2.71 -3.66 -3.55
CA PHE A 115 3.79 -4.49 -3.04
C PHE A 115 3.21 -5.75 -2.43
N MET A 116 4.08 -6.76 -2.22
CA MET A 116 3.79 -7.88 -1.33
C MET A 116 4.59 -7.67 -0.04
N GLY A 117 3.92 -7.61 1.11
CA GLY A 117 4.53 -7.23 2.39
C GLY A 117 5.51 -8.24 3.01
N GLY A 118 5.61 -9.45 2.49
CA GLY A 118 6.41 -10.55 3.03
C GLY A 118 7.92 -10.48 2.76
N GLY A 119 8.45 -9.33 2.38
CA GLY A 119 9.88 -9.13 2.10
C GLY A 119 10.66 -8.70 3.34
N GLY A 120 11.00 -9.60 4.25
CA GLY A 120 11.64 -9.29 5.54
C GLY A 120 13.07 -8.73 5.51
N ASN A 121 13.62 -8.32 4.36
CA ASN A 121 14.97 -7.75 4.30
C ASN A 121 14.92 -6.24 4.05
N VAL A 122 15.04 -5.48 5.14
CA VAL A 122 15.00 -4.01 5.15
C VAL A 122 16.07 -3.39 4.22
N GLU A 123 17.26 -3.98 4.13
CA GLU A 123 18.34 -3.47 3.27
C GLU A 123 17.97 -3.54 1.79
N LYS A 124 17.27 -4.58 1.36
CA LYS A 124 16.80 -4.73 -0.03
C LYS A 124 15.59 -3.84 -0.34
N SER A 125 14.81 -3.49 0.67
CA SER A 125 13.66 -2.59 0.53
C SER A 125 14.07 -1.10 0.53
N PHE A 126 15.21 -0.76 1.10
CA PHE A 126 15.68 0.60 1.31
C PHE A 126 15.87 1.46 0.03
N PRO A 127 16.32 0.93 -1.13
CA PRO A 127 16.44 1.73 -2.35
C PRO A 127 15.11 2.34 -2.82
N PHE A 128 13.98 1.74 -2.45
CA PHE A 128 12.66 2.23 -2.84
C PHE A 128 12.14 3.32 -1.91
N HIS A 129 12.52 3.31 -0.63
CA HIS A 129 12.08 4.31 0.35
C HIS A 129 12.69 5.69 0.12
N THR A 130 13.85 5.78 -0.51
CA THR A 130 14.59 7.06 -0.59
C THR A 130 14.24 7.93 -1.79
N ARG A 131 13.55 7.42 -2.80
CA ARG A 131 13.41 8.17 -4.06
C ARG A 131 12.00 8.55 -4.51
N ARG A 132 10.90 8.02 -3.95
CA ARG A 132 9.56 8.26 -4.54
C ARG A 132 8.41 8.55 -3.58
N TYR A 133 8.61 8.58 -2.27
CA TYR A 133 7.51 8.80 -1.31
C TYR A 133 7.41 10.24 -0.76
N LEU A 134 8.12 11.17 -1.37
CA LEU A 134 8.01 12.59 -1.06
C LEU A 134 7.35 13.32 -2.22
N PHE A 135 6.06 13.11 -2.42
CA PHE A 135 5.27 13.98 -3.27
C PHE A 135 3.97 14.40 -2.57
N CYS A 136 4.08 15.43 -1.78
CA CYS A 136 3.08 16.46 -1.75
C CYS A 136 3.58 17.56 -2.71
N SER A 137 3.20 17.49 -4.00
CA SER A 137 3.43 18.61 -4.90
C SER A 137 2.46 19.73 -4.53
N THR A 138 3.03 20.88 -4.21
CA THR A 138 2.37 22.18 -4.07
C THR A 138 1.51 22.52 -5.27
#